data_6fff9d798a08b32271788374ea286200
#
_entry.id   6fff9d798a08b32271788374ea286200
#
_cell.length_a   1.000
_cell.length_b   1.000
_cell.length_c   1.000
_cell.angle_alpha   90.00
_cell.angle_beta   90.00
_cell.angle_gamma   90.00
#
_symmetry.space_group_name_H-M   'P 1'
#
loop_
_entity.id
_entity.type
_entity.pdbx_description
1 polymer ?
#
loop_
_entity_poly.entity_id
_entity_poly.type
_entity_poly.pdbx_seq_one_letter_code
_entity_poly.pdbx_strand_id
1 'polypeptide(L)'
;MRNSPSLSSSPKAKQFVIGIFLLILCGVGWLGWQVYSSYQLSSRIIDRDSQMLFLRGEIVRLDEMLTWLVRAAAQTGDATYADRYTELAQELDAVIGKAMDLSPPHVRIAVETKTKAANDKLIDMEKQAFAAVGENRLADARSIVFGQQYENQKKIYAQGMGELET
;
A
#
# COMPACT_ATOMS: atom_id res chain seq x y z
N MET A 1 -61.52 53.75 19.59
CA MET A 1 -61.88 52.38 19.23
C MET A 1 -61.09 52.00 17.99
N ARG A 2 -60.08 51.17 18.17
CA ARG A 2 -59.19 50.71 17.10
C ARG A 2 -59.53 49.25 16.83
N ASN A 3 -60.18 49.00 15.69
CA ASN A 3 -60.46 47.63 15.22
C ASN A 3 -59.18 47.00 14.65
N SER A 4 -58.73 45.97 15.29
CA SER A 4 -57.67 45.11 14.77
C SER A 4 -58.28 44.13 13.73
N PRO A 5 -57.73 43.97 12.52
CA PRO A 5 -58.22 42.98 11.59
C PRO A 5 -57.71 41.60 12.02
N SER A 6 -58.59 40.69 12.36
CA SER A 6 -58.28 39.28 12.55
C SER A 6 -57.95 38.62 11.22
N LEU A 7 -56.72 38.29 11.00
CA LEU A 7 -56.25 37.47 9.87
C LEU A 7 -56.75 36.02 10.04
N SER A 8 -57.95 35.77 9.57
CA SER A 8 -58.49 34.43 9.40
C SER A 8 -57.76 33.75 8.23
N SER A 9 -56.71 33.00 8.51
CA SER A 9 -56.04 32.23 7.50
C SER A 9 -56.93 31.07 7.01
N SER A 10 -57.30 31.07 5.73
CA SER A 10 -58.12 30.04 5.13
C SER A 10 -57.46 28.64 5.29
N PRO A 11 -58.24 27.57 5.50
CA PRO A 11 -57.67 26.21 5.71
C PRO A 11 -56.80 25.75 4.51
N LYS A 12 -57.07 26.25 3.31
CA LYS A 12 -56.27 25.97 2.09
C LYS A 12 -54.88 26.62 2.15
N ALA A 13 -54.73 27.82 2.73
CA ALA A 13 -53.45 28.48 2.89
C ALA A 13 -52.56 27.72 3.91
N LYS A 14 -53.10 27.19 4.99
CA LYS A 14 -52.37 26.34 5.97
C LYS A 14 -51.88 25.05 5.35
N GLN A 15 -52.72 24.39 4.53
CA GLN A 15 -52.33 23.15 3.85
C GLN A 15 -51.20 23.39 2.82
N PHE A 16 -51.23 24.52 2.11
CA PHE A 16 -50.19 24.90 1.14
C PHE A 16 -48.85 25.16 1.83
N VAL A 17 -48.85 25.86 2.98
CA VAL A 17 -47.64 26.11 3.76
C VAL A 17 -47.04 24.81 4.32
N ILE A 18 -47.88 23.89 4.82
CA ILE A 18 -47.44 22.58 5.30
C ILE A 18 -46.83 21.78 4.15
N GLY A 19 -47.42 21.79 2.96
CA GLY A 19 -46.88 21.09 1.79
C GLY A 19 -45.49 21.62 1.37
N ILE A 20 -45.28 22.92 1.38
CA ILE A 20 -43.97 23.54 1.08
C ILE A 20 -42.94 23.13 2.16
N PHE A 21 -43.34 23.14 3.43
CA PHE A 21 -42.44 22.76 4.53
C PHE A 21 -42.00 21.29 4.46
N LEU A 22 -42.91 20.38 4.09
CA LEU A 22 -42.60 18.98 3.85
C LEU A 22 -41.67 18.77 2.66
N LEU A 23 -41.85 19.52 1.57
CA LEU A 23 -40.96 19.47 0.40
C LEU A 23 -39.55 19.95 0.76
N ILE A 24 -39.42 21.00 1.56
CA ILE A 24 -38.11 21.49 2.03
C ILE A 24 -37.45 20.46 2.92
N LEU A 25 -38.19 19.83 3.86
CA LEU A 25 -37.64 18.77 4.71
C LEU A 25 -37.19 17.54 3.92
N CYS A 26 -37.97 17.13 2.92
CA CYS A 26 -37.58 16.04 2.03
C CYS A 26 -36.32 16.41 1.21
N GLY A 27 -36.21 17.63 0.72
CA GLY A 27 -35.02 18.11 0.00
C GLY A 27 -33.78 18.16 0.86
N VAL A 28 -33.86 18.63 2.10
CA VAL A 28 -32.76 18.66 3.06
C VAL A 28 -32.36 17.25 3.47
N GLY A 29 -33.34 16.37 3.69
CA GLY A 29 -33.10 14.95 4.00
C GLY A 29 -32.37 14.22 2.86
N TRP A 30 -32.80 14.47 1.61
CA TRP A 30 -32.14 13.95 0.41
C TRP A 30 -30.69 14.42 0.26
N LEU A 31 -30.45 15.73 0.42
CA LEU A 31 -29.11 16.32 0.38
C LEU A 31 -28.22 15.77 1.50
N GLY A 32 -28.76 15.65 2.72
CA GLY A 32 -28.05 15.05 3.83
C GLY A 32 -27.65 13.59 3.57
N TRP A 33 -28.55 12.81 2.98
CA TRP A 33 -28.26 11.43 2.58
C TRP A 33 -27.16 11.36 1.49
N GLN A 34 -27.22 12.25 0.50
CA GLN A 34 -26.25 12.29 -0.58
C GLN A 34 -24.85 12.68 -0.08
N VAL A 35 -24.76 13.66 0.82
CA VAL A 35 -23.51 14.06 1.47
C VAL A 35 -22.98 12.92 2.35
N TYR A 36 -23.83 12.27 3.14
CA TYR A 36 -23.44 11.16 4.00
C TYR A 36 -22.91 9.96 3.20
N SER A 37 -23.57 9.60 2.10
CA SER A 37 -23.13 8.51 1.23
C SER A 37 -21.80 8.82 0.51
N SER A 38 -21.58 10.07 0.10
CA SER A 38 -20.30 10.52 -0.47
C SER A 38 -19.15 10.50 0.56
N TYR A 39 -19.44 10.84 1.81
CA TYR A 39 -18.44 10.79 2.90
C TYR A 39 -17.98 9.36 3.19
N GLN A 40 -18.88 8.39 3.20
CA GLN A 40 -18.56 6.98 3.43
C GLN A 40 -17.69 6.39 2.31
N LEU A 41 -17.87 6.82 1.08
CA LEU A 41 -17.08 6.36 -0.06
C LEU A 41 -15.68 6.97 -0.05
N SER A 42 -15.57 8.27 0.26
CA SER A 42 -14.28 8.99 0.35
C SER A 42 -13.36 8.45 1.43
N SER A 43 -13.90 8.13 2.62
CA SER A 43 -13.08 7.62 3.74
C SER A 43 -12.44 6.28 3.41
N ARG A 44 -13.14 5.37 2.73
CA ARG A 44 -12.60 4.06 2.35
C ARG A 44 -11.47 4.14 1.32
N ILE A 45 -11.54 5.10 0.40
CA ILE A 45 -10.50 5.32 -0.61
C ILE A 45 -9.25 5.89 0.05
N ILE A 46 -9.40 6.91 0.89
CA ILE A 46 -8.28 7.54 1.61
C ILE A 46 -7.57 6.54 2.53
N ASP A 47 -8.32 5.68 3.23
CA ASP A 47 -7.74 4.64 4.09
C ASP A 47 -6.92 3.62 3.29
N ARG A 48 -7.42 3.18 2.13
CA ARG A 48 -6.74 2.23 1.26
C ARG A 48 -5.46 2.81 0.67
N ASP A 49 -5.49 4.04 0.17
CA ASP A 49 -4.34 4.71 -0.42
C ASP A 49 -3.25 4.95 0.64
N SER A 50 -3.66 5.36 1.85
CA SER A 50 -2.74 5.53 2.97
C SER A 50 -2.08 4.21 3.39
N GLN A 51 -2.85 3.11 3.44
CA GLN A 51 -2.32 1.78 3.73
C GLN A 51 -1.34 1.32 2.63
N MET A 52 -1.65 1.55 1.35
CA MET A 52 -0.76 1.19 0.26
C MET A 52 0.56 1.97 0.32
N LEU A 53 0.52 3.28 0.59
CA LEU A 53 1.73 4.09 0.77
C LEU A 53 2.60 3.58 1.92
N PHE A 54 1.99 3.21 3.04
CA PHE A 54 2.70 2.63 4.17
C PHE A 54 3.35 1.29 3.81
N LEU A 55 2.61 0.38 3.16
CA LEU A 55 3.13 -0.94 2.76
C LEU A 55 4.29 -0.81 1.76
N ARG A 56 4.20 0.12 0.80
CA ARG A 56 5.30 0.42 -0.14
C ARG A 56 6.57 0.87 0.58
N GLY A 57 6.44 1.81 1.51
CA GLY A 57 7.56 2.27 2.32
C GLY A 57 8.21 1.12 3.10
N GLU A 58 7.39 0.22 3.64
CA GLU A 58 7.84 -0.94 4.39
C GLU A 58 8.54 -1.98 3.50
N ILE A 59 8.02 -2.23 2.28
CA ILE A 59 8.67 -3.09 1.29
C ILE A 59 10.07 -2.57 0.95
N VAL A 60 10.19 -1.28 0.63
CA VAL A 60 11.49 -0.67 0.31
C VAL A 60 12.45 -0.78 1.49
N ARG A 61 11.99 -0.46 2.71
CA ARG A 61 12.81 -0.56 3.92
C ARG A 61 13.34 -1.97 4.16
N LEU A 62 12.47 -2.99 4.05
CA LEU A 62 12.84 -4.39 4.26
C LEU A 62 13.79 -4.89 3.17
N ASP A 63 13.55 -4.56 1.91
CA ASP A 63 14.42 -4.92 0.80
C ASP A 63 15.82 -4.32 0.94
N GLU A 64 15.94 -3.05 1.34
CA GLU A 64 17.22 -2.41 1.63
C GLU A 64 17.93 -3.05 2.84
N MET A 65 17.18 -3.42 3.88
CA MET A 65 17.75 -4.13 5.04
C MET A 65 18.28 -5.52 4.66
N LEU A 66 17.58 -6.28 3.83
CA LEU A 66 18.04 -7.58 3.32
C LEU A 66 19.34 -7.42 2.52
N THR A 67 19.38 -6.43 1.63
CA THR A 67 20.59 -6.10 0.87
C THR A 67 21.75 -5.72 1.78
N TRP A 68 21.48 -4.93 2.82
CA TRP A 68 22.49 -4.57 3.80
C TRP A 68 23.02 -5.78 4.57
N LEU A 69 22.16 -6.68 5.02
CA LEU A 69 22.57 -7.89 5.78
C LEU A 69 23.49 -8.80 4.98
N VAL A 70 23.15 -9.09 3.73
CA VAL A 70 24.00 -9.96 2.89
C VAL A 70 25.34 -9.30 2.58
N ARG A 71 25.37 -7.98 2.36
CA ARG A 71 26.61 -7.23 2.15
C ARG A 71 27.47 -7.15 3.42
N ALA A 72 26.84 -6.95 4.59
CA ALA A 72 27.52 -6.94 5.87
C ALA A 72 28.16 -8.32 6.16
N ALA A 73 27.43 -9.40 5.93
CA ALA A 73 27.97 -10.76 6.04
C ALA A 73 29.18 -10.98 5.13
N ALA A 74 29.08 -10.58 3.85
CA ALA A 74 30.17 -10.71 2.88
C ALA A 74 31.41 -9.85 3.24
N GLN A 75 31.22 -8.73 3.93
CA GLN A 75 32.31 -7.87 4.38
C GLN A 75 32.97 -8.34 5.66
N THR A 76 32.17 -8.78 6.64
CA THR A 76 32.66 -9.11 7.99
C THR A 76 33.01 -10.58 8.19
N GLY A 77 32.40 -11.48 7.39
CA GLY A 77 32.48 -12.92 7.60
C GLY A 77 31.58 -13.44 8.71
N ASP A 78 30.70 -12.59 9.25
CA ASP A 78 29.77 -12.97 10.32
C ASP A 78 28.55 -13.68 9.76
N ALA A 79 28.45 -14.98 10.00
CA ALA A 79 27.35 -15.82 9.53
C ALA A 79 26.01 -15.55 10.26
N THR A 80 26.03 -14.87 11.42
CA THR A 80 24.80 -14.60 12.20
C THR A 80 23.83 -13.68 11.44
N TYR A 81 24.30 -12.91 10.47
CA TYR A 81 23.44 -12.12 9.59
C TYR A 81 22.46 -12.97 8.78
N ALA A 82 22.74 -14.26 8.53
CA ALA A 82 21.84 -15.14 7.77
C ALA A 82 20.54 -15.45 8.51
N ASP A 83 20.59 -15.58 9.84
CA ASP A 83 19.38 -15.81 10.65
C ASP A 83 18.47 -14.60 10.60
N ARG A 84 19.04 -13.41 10.78
CA ARG A 84 18.30 -12.15 10.69
C ARG A 84 17.76 -11.90 9.29
N TYR A 85 18.52 -12.23 8.26
CA TYR A 85 18.06 -12.17 6.86
C TYR A 85 16.81 -13.04 6.67
N THR A 86 16.82 -14.27 7.18
CA THR A 86 15.68 -15.19 7.04
C THR A 86 14.41 -14.65 7.69
N GLU A 87 14.53 -14.07 8.89
CA GLU A 87 13.40 -13.45 9.57
C GLU A 87 12.81 -12.28 8.76
N LEU A 88 13.68 -11.37 8.28
CA LEU A 88 13.23 -10.20 7.51
C LEU A 88 12.69 -10.57 6.12
N ALA A 89 13.20 -11.63 5.50
CA ALA A 89 12.67 -12.12 4.23
C ALA A 89 11.22 -12.60 4.38
N GLN A 90 10.90 -13.31 5.47
CA GLN A 90 9.53 -13.70 5.77
C GLN A 90 8.63 -12.50 6.05
N GLU A 91 9.15 -11.48 6.73
CA GLU A 91 8.42 -10.23 6.97
C GLU A 91 8.13 -9.50 5.65
N LEU A 92 9.13 -9.41 4.77
CA LEU A 92 8.96 -8.82 3.44
C LEU A 92 7.90 -9.55 2.61
N ASP A 93 7.93 -10.87 2.57
CA ASP A 93 6.92 -11.67 1.85
C ASP A 93 5.50 -11.40 2.38
N ALA A 94 5.35 -11.29 3.70
CA ALA A 94 4.06 -11.00 4.32
C ALA A 94 3.56 -9.58 3.99
N VAL A 95 4.47 -8.58 3.93
CA VAL A 95 4.12 -7.20 3.56
C VAL A 95 3.77 -7.09 2.08
N ILE A 96 4.52 -7.76 1.20
CA ILE A 96 4.20 -7.85 -0.23
C ILE A 96 2.83 -8.51 -0.43
N GLY A 97 2.54 -9.61 0.28
CA GLY A 97 1.24 -10.27 0.22
C GLY A 97 0.09 -9.31 0.54
N LYS A 98 0.21 -8.52 1.61
CA LYS A 98 -0.79 -7.49 1.97
C LYS A 98 -0.95 -6.41 0.89
N ALA A 99 0.15 -5.94 0.29
CA ALA A 99 0.11 -4.95 -0.78
C ALA A 99 -0.57 -5.53 -2.04
N MET A 100 -0.28 -6.80 -2.37
CA MET A 100 -0.92 -7.51 -3.48
C MET A 100 -2.41 -7.72 -3.25
N ASP A 101 -2.86 -8.02 -2.02
CA ASP A 101 -4.29 -8.17 -1.67
C ASP A 101 -5.07 -6.85 -1.85
N LEU A 102 -4.43 -5.73 -1.59
CA LEU A 102 -5.01 -4.40 -1.81
C LEU A 102 -4.95 -3.96 -3.29
N SER A 103 -4.11 -4.59 -4.11
CA SER A 103 -3.89 -4.19 -5.50
C SER A 103 -4.96 -4.75 -6.44
N PRO A 104 -5.32 -4.02 -7.53
CA PRO A 104 -6.15 -4.55 -8.59
C PRO A 104 -5.51 -5.77 -9.27
N PRO A 105 -6.31 -6.70 -9.86
CA PRO A 105 -5.76 -7.92 -10.47
C PRO A 105 -4.70 -7.69 -11.56
N HIS A 106 -4.86 -6.65 -12.38
CA HIS A 106 -3.91 -6.32 -13.43
C HIS A 106 -2.56 -5.84 -12.89
N VAL A 107 -2.56 -5.10 -11.77
CA VAL A 107 -1.33 -4.66 -11.09
C VAL A 107 -0.60 -5.87 -10.51
N ARG A 108 -1.31 -6.79 -9.84
CA ARG A 108 -0.72 -8.03 -9.30
C ARG A 108 -0.02 -8.85 -10.38
N ILE A 109 -0.68 -9.05 -11.52
CA ILE A 109 -0.09 -9.78 -12.67
C ILE A 109 1.14 -9.05 -13.21
N ALA A 110 1.09 -7.71 -13.31
CA ALA A 110 2.22 -6.92 -13.80
C ALA A 110 3.44 -7.02 -12.86
N VAL A 111 3.23 -6.86 -11.54
CA VAL A 111 4.29 -7.01 -10.53
C VAL A 111 4.89 -8.41 -10.60
N GLU A 112 4.07 -9.45 -10.50
CA GLU A 112 4.55 -10.84 -10.51
C GLU A 112 5.34 -11.14 -11.78
N THR A 113 4.83 -10.77 -12.95
CA THR A 113 5.49 -11.02 -14.24
C THR A 113 6.84 -10.31 -14.35
N LYS A 114 6.92 -9.06 -13.85
CA LYS A 114 8.13 -8.24 -13.99
C LYS A 114 9.18 -8.52 -12.92
N THR A 115 8.77 -8.97 -11.72
CA THR A 115 9.70 -9.15 -10.61
C THR A 115 10.19 -10.58 -10.43
N LYS A 116 9.36 -11.59 -10.76
CA LYS A 116 9.62 -12.99 -10.41
C LYS A 116 11.00 -13.47 -10.81
N ALA A 117 11.38 -13.31 -12.07
CA ALA A 117 12.66 -13.80 -12.56
C ALA A 117 13.87 -13.09 -11.91
N ALA A 118 13.74 -11.80 -11.61
CA ALA A 118 14.80 -11.04 -10.94
C ALA A 118 14.88 -11.43 -9.45
N ASN A 119 13.74 -11.58 -8.79
CA ASN A 119 13.66 -12.00 -7.40
C ASN A 119 14.25 -13.40 -7.18
N ASP A 120 13.88 -14.37 -8.03
CA ASP A 120 14.40 -15.74 -7.96
C ASP A 120 15.95 -15.74 -8.08
N LYS A 121 16.50 -14.91 -8.97
CA LYS A 121 17.94 -14.75 -9.13
C LYS A 121 18.60 -14.06 -7.95
N LEU A 122 17.99 -13.02 -7.39
CA LEU A 122 18.51 -12.33 -6.21
C LEU A 122 18.61 -13.29 -5.02
N ILE A 123 17.53 -14.02 -4.73
CA ILE A 123 17.50 -15.02 -3.66
C ILE A 123 18.61 -16.07 -3.86
N ASP A 124 18.82 -16.54 -5.09
CA ASP A 124 19.85 -17.53 -5.39
C ASP A 124 21.25 -16.98 -5.18
N MET A 125 21.52 -15.73 -5.63
CA MET A 125 22.80 -15.07 -5.42
C MET A 125 23.07 -14.79 -3.94
N GLU A 126 22.06 -14.39 -3.17
CA GLU A 126 22.17 -14.14 -1.73
C GLU A 126 22.44 -15.41 -0.95
N LYS A 127 21.76 -16.51 -1.30
CA LYS A 127 22.07 -17.86 -0.74
C LYS A 127 23.50 -18.29 -1.02
N GLN A 128 23.98 -18.09 -2.25
CA GLN A 128 25.37 -18.38 -2.63
C GLN A 128 26.36 -17.52 -1.83
N ALA A 129 26.04 -16.24 -1.63
CA ALA A 129 26.90 -15.36 -0.84
C ALA A 129 26.96 -15.80 0.63
N PHE A 130 25.84 -16.12 1.28
CA PHE A 130 25.85 -16.65 2.66
C PHE A 130 26.56 -17.99 2.75
N ALA A 131 26.41 -18.89 1.78
CA ALA A 131 27.17 -20.14 1.72
C ALA A 131 28.69 -19.89 1.65
N ALA A 132 29.11 -18.95 0.80
CA ALA A 132 30.52 -18.55 0.68
C ALA A 132 31.06 -17.93 1.99
N VAL A 133 30.23 -17.15 2.71
CA VAL A 133 30.57 -16.62 4.05
C VAL A 133 30.79 -17.79 5.04
N GLY A 134 29.86 -18.74 5.07
CA GLY A 134 29.98 -19.93 5.98
C GLY A 134 31.21 -20.78 5.69
N GLU A 135 31.71 -20.79 4.46
CA GLU A 135 32.92 -21.45 4.01
C GLU A 135 34.19 -20.58 4.11
N ASN A 136 34.10 -19.39 4.70
CA ASN A 136 35.16 -18.38 4.80
C ASN A 136 35.73 -17.91 3.44
N ARG A 137 34.93 -18.01 2.36
CA ARG A 137 35.27 -17.55 1.02
C ARG A 137 34.76 -16.12 0.78
N LEU A 138 35.24 -15.16 1.61
CA LEU A 138 34.71 -13.80 1.65
C LEU A 138 34.92 -13.03 0.34
N ALA A 139 35.99 -13.35 -0.42
CA ALA A 139 36.20 -12.73 -1.74
C ALA A 139 35.10 -13.11 -2.73
N ASP A 140 34.67 -14.37 -2.71
CA ASP A 140 33.58 -14.88 -3.56
C ASP A 140 32.24 -14.23 -3.16
N ALA A 141 31.95 -14.23 -1.85
CA ALA A 141 30.76 -13.58 -1.32
C ALA A 141 30.66 -12.11 -1.76
N ARG A 142 31.74 -11.35 -1.61
CA ARG A 142 31.80 -9.94 -2.07
C ARG A 142 31.63 -9.82 -3.58
N SER A 143 32.25 -10.69 -4.38
CA SER A 143 32.10 -10.64 -5.84
C SER A 143 30.67 -10.85 -6.31
N ILE A 144 29.88 -11.63 -5.56
CA ILE A 144 28.45 -11.86 -5.84
C ILE A 144 27.64 -10.59 -5.51
N VAL A 145 27.67 -10.11 -4.26
CA VAL A 145 26.73 -9.10 -3.76
C VAL A 145 27.10 -7.64 -4.09
N PHE A 146 28.32 -7.40 -4.58
CA PHE A 146 28.78 -6.12 -5.12
C PHE A 146 29.01 -6.20 -6.64
N GLY A 147 28.74 -7.35 -7.27
CA GLY A 147 28.91 -7.55 -8.69
C GLY A 147 27.81 -6.88 -9.52
N GLN A 148 28.14 -6.52 -10.78
CA GLN A 148 27.23 -5.89 -11.72
C GLN A 148 25.96 -6.71 -11.95
N GLN A 149 26.03 -8.03 -11.88
CA GLN A 149 24.88 -8.91 -12.06
C GLN A 149 23.85 -8.72 -10.94
N TYR A 150 24.31 -8.64 -9.68
CA TYR A 150 23.44 -8.38 -8.53
C TYR A 150 22.75 -7.02 -8.65
N GLU A 151 23.51 -5.97 -8.93
CA GLU A 151 22.96 -4.62 -9.14
C GLU A 151 21.92 -4.57 -10.26
N ASN A 152 22.17 -5.29 -11.36
CA ASN A 152 21.22 -5.35 -12.48
C ASN A 152 19.91 -6.05 -12.04
N GLN A 153 19.98 -7.15 -11.27
CA GLN A 153 18.76 -7.82 -10.78
C GLN A 153 18.01 -6.95 -9.77
N LYS A 154 18.70 -6.27 -8.88
CA LYS A 154 18.10 -5.29 -7.94
C LYS A 154 17.35 -4.19 -8.69
N LYS A 155 17.94 -3.65 -9.76
CA LYS A 155 17.29 -2.64 -10.59
C LYS A 155 16.03 -3.16 -11.29
N ILE A 156 16.08 -4.37 -11.86
CA ILE A 156 14.92 -4.99 -12.52
C ILE A 156 13.81 -5.25 -11.49
N TYR A 157 14.16 -5.78 -10.33
CA TYR A 157 13.22 -6.02 -9.25
C TYR A 157 12.54 -4.73 -8.78
N ALA A 158 13.32 -3.70 -8.48
CA ALA A 158 12.82 -2.40 -8.06
C ALA A 158 11.89 -1.76 -9.10
N GLN A 159 12.23 -1.84 -10.39
CA GLN A 159 11.37 -1.36 -11.47
C GLN A 159 10.04 -2.12 -11.54
N GLY A 160 10.07 -3.44 -11.38
CA GLY A 160 8.84 -4.25 -11.35
C GLY A 160 7.97 -3.96 -10.13
N MET A 161 8.56 -3.74 -8.96
CA MET A 161 7.84 -3.33 -7.74
C MET A 161 7.20 -1.94 -7.87
N GLY A 162 7.77 -1.07 -8.71
CA GLY A 162 7.19 0.24 -9.03
C GLY A 162 5.79 0.17 -9.68
N GLU A 163 5.38 -0.98 -10.24
CA GLU A 163 4.01 -1.18 -10.74
C GLU A 163 2.95 -1.09 -9.62
N LEU A 164 3.33 -1.26 -8.37
CA LEU A 164 2.43 -0.99 -7.23
C LEU A 164 2.06 0.49 -7.10
N GLU A 165 2.75 1.39 -7.81
CA GLU A 165 2.52 2.84 -7.76
C GLU A 165 1.44 3.31 -8.75
N THR A 166 1.02 2.49 -9.69
CA THR A 166 0.02 2.82 -10.71
C THR A 166 -1.37 2.33 -10.33
#